data_914dfb43703a474ac4598f44cdb2240b
#
_entry.id   914dfb43703a474ac4598f44cdb2240b
#
_cell.length_a   1.000
_cell.length_b   1.000
_cell.length_c   1.000
_cell.angle_alpha   90.00
_cell.angle_beta   90.00
_cell.angle_gamma   90.00
#
_symmetry.space_group_name_H-M   'P 1'
#
loop_
_entity.id
_entity.type
_entity.pdbx_description
1 polymer ?
#
loop_
_entity_poly.entity_id
_entity_poly.type
_entity_poly.pdbx_seq_one_letter_code
_entity_poly.pdbx_strand_id
1 'polypeptide(L)'
;MTALGFLYPGHAAEDDYPRIEQTLASDIRLPLVHVPERGGEAGWPGEALAGEAAEELRLSGAEAVVWASTLGSASGGPREAVRQADRLAKDAGAPASGTAAAFVNAASELGMRRVSLATPYDEAQTETLAAYLRAAGFEVLRAVAGGPASPAEAAAWDAETQAKLVREAAEPGPDGVLLACTALRTAAHIPQLELAAGRPVLTANQVSVWEALRLAERRVREPALGTLFTVQPPVLG
;
A
#
# COMPACT_ATOMS: atom_id res chain seq x y z
N MET A 1 -3.10 15.48 17.73
CA MET A 1 -3.88 14.60 16.80
C MET A 1 -3.16 14.67 15.47
N THR A 2 -2.74 13.53 14.94
CA THR A 2 -2.03 13.43 13.65
C THR A 2 -3.02 13.01 12.57
N ALA A 3 -3.13 13.76 11.48
CA ALA A 3 -3.90 13.39 10.31
C ALA A 3 -2.96 12.90 9.19
N LEU A 4 -3.26 11.75 8.62
CA LEU A 4 -2.51 11.15 7.52
C LEU A 4 -3.46 11.02 6.33
N GLY A 5 -3.18 11.76 5.27
CA GLY A 5 -4.08 11.91 4.11
C GLY A 5 -3.85 10.86 3.04
N PHE A 6 -4.93 10.41 2.40
CA PHE A 6 -4.84 9.44 1.31
C PHE A 6 -5.65 9.91 0.11
N LEU A 7 -4.99 10.03 -1.06
CA LEU A 7 -5.69 10.09 -2.33
C LEU A 7 -6.08 8.65 -2.70
N TYR A 8 -7.36 8.36 -2.80
CA TYR A 8 -7.85 7.01 -3.00
C TYR A 8 -8.63 6.89 -4.32
N PRO A 9 -8.23 6.00 -5.25
CA PRO A 9 -8.96 5.82 -6.51
C PRO A 9 -10.24 5.00 -6.29
N GLY A 10 -11.37 5.52 -6.78
CA GLY A 10 -12.66 4.84 -6.63
C GLY A 10 -13.12 4.70 -5.19
N HIS A 11 -13.83 3.61 -4.87
CA HIS A 11 -14.46 3.37 -3.56
C HIS A 11 -14.31 1.92 -3.05
N ALA A 12 -13.51 1.10 -3.73
CA ALA A 12 -13.35 -0.29 -3.33
C ALA A 12 -12.41 -0.41 -2.12
N ALA A 13 -12.82 -1.16 -1.08
CA ALA A 13 -12.05 -1.43 0.13
C ALA A 13 -11.61 -0.20 0.95
N GLU A 14 -12.25 0.95 0.76
CA GLU A 14 -11.99 2.17 1.55
C GLU A 14 -12.23 1.97 3.06
N ASP A 15 -13.07 1.01 3.41
CA ASP A 15 -13.40 0.63 4.80
C ASP A 15 -12.22 -0.02 5.57
N ASP A 16 -11.14 -0.38 4.89
CA ASP A 16 -9.88 -0.76 5.55
C ASP A 16 -9.28 0.41 6.35
N TYR A 17 -9.40 1.65 5.87
CA TYR A 17 -8.81 2.82 6.54
C TYR A 17 -9.46 3.13 7.90
N PRO A 18 -10.80 3.30 8.02
CA PRO A 18 -11.41 3.48 9.32
C PRO A 18 -11.21 2.25 10.24
N ARG A 19 -11.07 1.04 9.70
CA ARG A 19 -10.73 -0.15 10.48
C ARG A 19 -9.30 -0.05 11.04
N ILE A 20 -8.32 0.33 10.22
CA ILE A 20 -6.95 0.56 10.67
C ILE A 20 -6.90 1.68 11.71
N GLU A 21 -7.62 2.79 11.47
CA GLU A 21 -7.72 3.90 12.42
C GLU A 21 -8.23 3.45 13.79
N GLN A 22 -9.30 2.64 13.81
CA GLN A 22 -9.83 2.05 15.05
C GLN A 22 -8.84 1.10 15.72
N THR A 23 -8.13 0.29 14.92
CA THR A 23 -7.12 -0.65 15.44
C THR A 23 -5.94 0.07 16.07
N LEU A 24 -5.50 1.18 15.47
CA LEU A 24 -4.43 2.02 16.04
C LEU A 24 -4.82 2.65 17.37
N ALA A 25 -6.12 2.82 17.66
CA ALA A 25 -6.70 3.26 18.94
C ALA A 25 -5.97 4.48 19.57
N SER A 26 -5.55 5.43 18.74
CA SER A 26 -4.72 6.57 19.14
C SER A 26 -5.29 7.91 18.65
N ASP A 27 -4.48 8.96 18.72
CA ASP A 27 -4.80 10.29 18.20
C ASP A 27 -4.56 10.45 16.68
N ILE A 28 -4.50 9.34 15.95
CA ILE A 28 -4.28 9.29 14.49
C ILE A 28 -5.63 9.29 13.76
N ARG A 29 -5.69 10.04 12.66
CA ARG A 29 -6.83 10.08 11.73
C ARG A 29 -6.34 9.80 10.32
N LEU A 30 -7.17 9.10 9.55
CA LEU A 30 -6.85 8.66 8.19
C LEU A 30 -7.86 9.22 7.17
N PRO A 31 -7.90 10.56 6.95
CA PRO A 31 -8.79 11.14 5.95
C PRO A 31 -8.48 10.65 4.55
N LEU A 32 -9.54 10.26 3.81
CA LEU A 32 -9.46 9.90 2.40
C LEU A 32 -10.12 10.97 1.54
N VAL A 33 -9.48 11.28 0.43
CA VAL A 33 -10.09 12.04 -0.67
C VAL A 33 -10.12 11.14 -1.90
N HIS A 34 -11.32 10.95 -2.44
CA HIS A 34 -11.52 10.08 -3.59
C HIS A 34 -11.17 10.80 -4.89
N VAL A 35 -10.45 10.09 -5.75
CA VAL A 35 -10.18 10.53 -7.12
C VAL A 35 -10.80 9.54 -8.11
N PRO A 36 -11.31 10.01 -9.26
CA PRO A 36 -11.91 9.12 -10.24
C PRO A 36 -10.90 8.08 -10.77
N GLU A 37 -11.35 6.83 -10.86
CA GLU A 37 -10.65 5.82 -11.66
C GLU A 37 -10.83 6.17 -13.14
N ARG A 38 -9.74 6.39 -13.86
CA ARG A 38 -9.79 6.63 -15.30
C ARG A 38 -9.54 5.35 -16.07
N GLY A 39 -10.59 4.82 -16.70
CA GLY A 39 -10.50 3.83 -17.78
C GLY A 39 -10.00 2.43 -17.38
N GLY A 40 -10.22 2.00 -16.13
CA GLY A 40 -9.75 0.68 -15.67
C GLY A 40 -8.23 0.58 -15.48
N GLU A 41 -7.49 1.61 -15.86
CA GLU A 41 -6.08 1.78 -15.54
C GLU A 41 -5.97 2.67 -14.31
N ALA A 42 -5.45 2.11 -13.22
CA ALA A 42 -5.16 2.83 -11.99
C ALA A 42 -3.96 3.78 -12.18
N GLY A 43 -4.01 4.62 -13.22
CA GLY A 43 -2.99 5.62 -13.52
C GLY A 43 -3.06 6.83 -12.60
N TRP A 44 -2.07 7.70 -12.67
CA TRP A 44 -2.09 9.00 -12.02
C TRP A 44 -3.33 9.79 -12.48
N PRO A 45 -4.13 10.39 -11.57
CA PRO A 45 -5.41 11.02 -11.91
C PRO A 45 -5.28 12.27 -12.79
N GLY A 46 -4.06 12.70 -13.06
CA GLY A 46 -3.73 13.95 -13.72
C GLY A 46 -3.50 15.09 -12.73
N GLU A 47 -2.72 16.10 -13.14
CA GLU A 47 -2.25 17.15 -12.24
C GLU A 47 -3.38 17.95 -11.59
N ALA A 48 -4.43 18.30 -12.36
CA ALA A 48 -5.54 19.11 -11.82
C ALA A 48 -6.29 18.37 -10.70
N LEU A 49 -6.71 17.11 -10.94
CA LEU A 49 -7.46 16.33 -9.94
C LEU A 49 -6.60 15.96 -8.74
N ALA A 50 -5.32 15.66 -8.95
CA ALA A 50 -4.40 15.38 -7.85
C ALA A 50 -4.17 16.65 -7.00
N GLY A 51 -4.07 17.82 -7.63
CA GLY A 51 -3.91 19.10 -6.93
C GLY A 51 -5.15 19.49 -6.12
N GLU A 52 -6.35 19.32 -6.66
CA GLU A 52 -7.60 19.56 -5.92
C GLU A 52 -7.73 18.64 -4.70
N ALA A 53 -7.47 17.34 -4.88
CA ALA A 53 -7.50 16.37 -3.79
C ALA A 53 -6.40 16.62 -2.73
N ALA A 54 -5.20 17.02 -3.16
CA ALA A 54 -4.11 17.38 -2.26
C ALA A 54 -4.46 18.61 -1.41
N GLU A 55 -5.10 19.62 -2.01
CA GLU A 55 -5.56 20.81 -1.30
C GLU A 55 -6.63 20.47 -0.25
N GLU A 56 -7.57 19.55 -0.58
CA GLU A 56 -8.57 19.09 0.38
C GLU A 56 -7.91 18.39 1.58
N LEU A 57 -6.91 17.53 1.32
CA LEU A 57 -6.13 16.89 2.38
C LEU A 57 -5.32 17.91 3.20
N ARG A 58 -4.76 18.92 2.57
CA ARG A 58 -4.08 20.03 3.27
C ARG A 58 -5.03 20.75 4.22
N LEU A 59 -6.25 21.04 3.76
CA LEU A 59 -7.29 21.68 4.58
C LEU A 59 -7.78 20.78 5.73
N SER A 60 -7.71 19.46 5.58
CA SER A 60 -7.98 18.50 6.68
C SER A 60 -6.85 18.44 7.73
N GLY A 61 -5.74 19.15 7.50
CA GLY A 61 -4.58 19.14 8.39
C GLY A 61 -3.67 17.93 8.22
N ALA A 62 -3.63 17.31 7.05
CA ALA A 62 -2.78 16.16 6.79
C ALA A 62 -1.29 16.49 6.95
N GLU A 63 -0.60 15.78 7.83
CA GLU A 63 0.84 15.91 8.11
C GLU A 63 1.71 15.09 7.14
N ALA A 64 1.11 14.11 6.44
CA ALA A 64 1.69 13.34 5.35
C ALA A 64 0.59 12.90 4.40
N VAL A 65 0.93 12.69 3.12
CA VAL A 65 -0.04 12.30 2.10
C VAL A 65 0.48 11.10 1.29
N VAL A 66 -0.40 10.13 1.02
CA VAL A 66 -0.07 8.96 0.20
C VAL A 66 -1.04 8.82 -0.98
N TRP A 67 -0.50 8.67 -2.19
CA TRP A 67 -1.22 8.18 -3.35
C TRP A 67 -1.53 6.69 -3.15
N ALA A 68 -2.74 6.39 -2.71
CA ALA A 68 -3.19 5.06 -2.32
C ALA A 68 -3.64 4.23 -3.54
N SER A 69 -2.76 4.09 -4.51
CA SER A 69 -2.95 3.28 -5.70
C SER A 69 -1.72 2.42 -5.97
N THR A 70 -1.88 1.11 -5.98
CA THR A 70 -0.77 0.18 -6.21
C THR A 70 -0.23 0.32 -7.64
N LEU A 71 -1.05 0.11 -8.66
CA LEU A 71 -0.64 0.21 -10.06
C LEU A 71 -0.34 1.66 -10.47
N GLY A 72 -1.16 2.62 -10.04
CA GLY A 72 -0.98 4.03 -10.38
C GLY A 72 0.35 4.59 -9.88
N SER A 73 0.77 4.21 -8.67
CA SER A 73 2.04 4.65 -8.11
C SER A 73 3.25 3.85 -8.63
N ALA A 74 3.04 2.67 -9.22
CA ALA A 74 4.10 1.89 -9.87
C ALA A 74 4.30 2.27 -11.34
N SER A 75 3.29 2.89 -11.96
CA SER A 75 3.30 3.25 -13.39
C SER A 75 4.48 4.17 -13.72
N GLY A 76 5.21 3.83 -14.78
CA GLY A 76 6.41 4.58 -15.17
C GLY A 76 7.66 4.27 -14.33
N GLY A 77 7.58 3.34 -13.40
CA GLY A 77 8.70 2.86 -12.59
C GLY A 77 9.13 3.80 -11.45
N PRO A 78 10.22 3.46 -10.70
CA PRO A 78 10.61 4.18 -9.49
C PRO A 78 10.89 5.67 -9.68
N ARG A 79 11.42 6.07 -10.84
CA ARG A 79 11.69 7.49 -11.12
C ARG A 79 10.41 8.31 -11.28
N GLU A 80 9.36 7.73 -11.90
CA GLU A 80 8.07 8.40 -12.02
C GLU A 80 7.36 8.44 -10.67
N ALA A 81 7.45 7.39 -9.87
CA ALA A 81 6.91 7.36 -8.51
C ALA A 81 7.46 8.51 -7.65
N VAL A 82 8.78 8.79 -7.75
CA VAL A 82 9.38 9.95 -7.07
C VAL A 82 8.79 11.27 -7.58
N ARG A 83 8.66 11.44 -8.91
CA ARG A 83 8.07 12.67 -9.48
C ARG A 83 6.61 12.87 -9.05
N GLN A 84 5.82 11.80 -9.00
CA GLN A 84 4.44 11.84 -8.49
C GLN A 84 4.40 12.28 -7.02
N ALA A 85 5.27 11.69 -6.19
CA ALA A 85 5.38 12.06 -4.78
C ALA A 85 5.80 13.52 -4.58
N ASP A 86 6.80 14.01 -5.35
CA ASP A 86 7.27 15.40 -5.27
C ASP A 86 6.16 16.40 -5.65
N ARG A 87 5.36 16.10 -6.69
CA ARG A 87 4.22 16.93 -7.09
C ARG A 87 3.17 16.96 -5.98
N LEU A 88 2.80 15.77 -5.48
CA LEU A 88 1.81 15.63 -4.41
C LEU A 88 2.26 16.35 -3.13
N ALA A 89 3.54 16.23 -2.77
CA ALA A 89 4.10 16.94 -1.62
C ALA A 89 4.03 18.46 -1.76
N LYS A 90 4.31 18.96 -2.97
CA LYS A 90 4.21 20.40 -3.26
C LYS A 90 2.78 20.90 -3.14
N ASP A 91 1.81 20.17 -3.68
CA ASP A 91 0.40 20.58 -3.71
C ASP A 91 -0.24 20.45 -2.32
N ALA A 92 0.10 19.40 -1.57
CA ALA A 92 -0.38 19.20 -0.21
C ALA A 92 0.35 20.03 0.86
N GLY A 93 1.54 20.56 0.56
CA GLY A 93 2.38 21.24 1.56
C GLY A 93 2.88 20.31 2.67
N ALA A 94 2.95 18.99 2.43
CA ALA A 94 3.34 17.95 3.38
C ALA A 94 4.16 16.86 2.68
N PRO A 95 4.99 16.08 3.39
CA PRO A 95 5.68 14.93 2.79
C PRO A 95 4.70 13.97 2.12
N ALA A 96 5.07 13.44 0.95
CA ALA A 96 4.20 12.53 0.22
C ALA A 96 4.93 11.29 -0.32
N SER A 97 4.16 10.24 -0.61
CA SER A 97 4.63 8.98 -1.16
C SER A 97 3.50 8.31 -1.97
N GLY A 98 3.75 7.09 -2.47
CA GLY A 98 2.73 6.24 -3.09
C GLY A 98 2.84 4.81 -2.61
N THR A 99 1.75 4.02 -2.79
CA THR A 99 1.68 2.63 -2.31
C THR A 99 2.83 1.74 -2.82
N ALA A 100 3.28 1.92 -4.06
CA ALA A 100 4.40 1.12 -4.59
C ALA A 100 5.72 1.42 -3.87
N ALA A 101 6.00 2.69 -3.56
CA ALA A 101 7.15 3.09 -2.75
C ALA A 101 6.99 2.62 -1.29
N ALA A 102 5.77 2.64 -0.76
CA ALA A 102 5.47 2.12 0.57
C ALA A 102 5.81 0.64 0.70
N PHE A 103 5.53 -0.20 -0.30
CA PHE A 103 5.96 -1.60 -0.32
C PHE A 103 7.47 -1.74 -0.27
N VAL A 104 8.21 -0.96 -1.06
CA VAL A 104 9.68 -0.95 -1.08
C VAL A 104 10.24 -0.57 0.29
N ASN A 105 9.73 0.50 0.90
CA ASN A 105 10.18 0.98 2.19
C ASN A 105 9.86 0.00 3.32
N ALA A 106 8.64 -0.55 3.34
CA ALA A 106 8.20 -1.53 4.33
C ALA A 106 8.98 -2.86 4.24
N ALA A 107 9.20 -3.37 3.02
CA ALA A 107 10.01 -4.57 2.81
C ALA A 107 11.47 -4.35 3.22
N SER A 108 12.03 -3.17 2.93
CA SER A 108 13.38 -2.77 3.35
C SER A 108 13.50 -2.66 4.87
N GLU A 109 12.50 -2.09 5.55
CA GLU A 109 12.44 -1.99 7.02
C GLU A 109 12.47 -3.38 7.67
N LEU A 110 11.79 -4.36 7.08
CA LEU A 110 11.82 -5.75 7.53
C LEU A 110 13.08 -6.52 7.08
N GLY A 111 14.03 -5.86 6.42
CA GLY A 111 15.28 -6.48 5.95
C GLY A 111 15.10 -7.48 4.81
N MET A 112 13.96 -7.46 4.14
CA MET A 112 13.68 -8.37 3.01
C MET A 112 14.61 -8.06 1.82
N ARG A 113 15.00 -9.11 1.10
CA ARG A 113 15.76 -9.03 -0.15
C ARG A 113 15.06 -9.80 -1.26
N ARG A 114 14.47 -10.94 -0.91
CA ARG A 114 13.75 -11.84 -1.79
C ARG A 114 12.27 -11.78 -1.45
N VAL A 115 11.46 -11.32 -2.37
CA VAL A 115 10.03 -11.17 -2.17
C VAL A 115 9.26 -11.97 -3.19
N SER A 116 8.02 -12.33 -2.87
CA SER A 116 7.05 -12.79 -3.85
C SER A 116 5.86 -11.86 -3.87
N LEU A 117 5.25 -11.74 -5.05
CA LEU A 117 4.11 -10.87 -5.30
C LEU A 117 2.85 -11.70 -5.51
N ALA A 118 1.76 -11.27 -4.89
CA ALA A 118 0.42 -11.81 -5.08
C ALA A 118 -0.53 -10.65 -5.40
N THR A 119 -1.32 -10.77 -6.46
CA THR A 119 -2.22 -9.69 -6.92
C THR A 119 -3.54 -10.24 -7.46
N PRO A 120 -4.65 -9.49 -7.41
CA PRO A 120 -5.89 -9.82 -8.12
C PRO A 120 -5.88 -9.29 -9.57
N TYR A 121 -4.72 -9.02 -10.13
CA TYR A 121 -4.55 -8.46 -11.46
C TYR A 121 -4.26 -9.56 -12.50
N ASP A 122 -4.30 -9.17 -13.78
CA ASP A 122 -3.78 -10.00 -14.85
C ASP A 122 -2.24 -10.09 -14.83
N GLU A 123 -1.68 -10.94 -15.70
CA GLU A 123 -0.23 -11.17 -15.76
C GLU A 123 0.56 -9.91 -16.13
N ALA A 124 0.04 -9.07 -17.04
CA ALA A 124 0.74 -7.87 -17.50
C ALA A 124 0.81 -6.79 -16.40
N GLN A 125 -0.29 -6.60 -15.67
CA GLN A 125 -0.35 -5.68 -14.54
C GLN A 125 0.50 -6.20 -13.38
N THR A 126 0.46 -7.50 -13.10
CA THR A 126 1.30 -8.14 -12.08
C THR A 126 2.79 -7.99 -12.42
N GLU A 127 3.17 -8.18 -13.69
CA GLU A 127 4.55 -7.99 -14.15
C GLU A 127 4.99 -6.52 -14.04
N THR A 128 4.10 -5.55 -14.26
CA THR A 128 4.41 -4.13 -14.04
C THR A 128 4.89 -3.86 -12.60
N LEU A 129 4.21 -4.44 -11.61
CA LEU A 129 4.61 -4.35 -10.21
C LEU A 129 5.89 -5.12 -9.91
N ALA A 130 6.04 -6.32 -10.47
CA ALA A 130 7.24 -7.12 -10.33
C ALA A 130 8.47 -6.40 -10.90
N ALA A 131 8.32 -5.77 -12.07
CA ALA A 131 9.38 -4.96 -12.68
C ALA A 131 9.74 -3.73 -11.82
N TYR A 132 8.74 -3.06 -11.21
CA TYR A 132 8.95 -1.97 -10.27
C TYR A 132 9.80 -2.43 -9.07
N LEU A 133 9.46 -3.56 -8.45
CA LEU A 133 10.18 -4.10 -7.30
C LEU A 133 11.62 -4.51 -7.66
N ARG A 134 11.81 -5.14 -8.84
CA ARG A 134 13.16 -5.47 -9.34
C ARG A 134 14.00 -4.21 -9.59
N ALA A 135 13.40 -3.17 -10.15
CA ALA A 135 14.07 -1.88 -10.37
C ALA A 135 14.40 -1.17 -9.04
N ALA A 136 13.66 -1.46 -7.97
CA ALA A 136 13.95 -0.99 -6.62
C ALA A 136 14.98 -1.87 -5.87
N GLY A 137 15.52 -2.93 -6.51
CA GLY A 137 16.61 -3.75 -5.97
C GLY A 137 16.18 -5.04 -5.26
N PHE A 138 14.92 -5.45 -5.37
CA PHE A 138 14.44 -6.72 -4.82
C PHE A 138 14.58 -7.86 -5.84
N GLU A 139 14.89 -9.05 -5.33
CA GLU A 139 14.73 -10.28 -6.09
C GLU A 139 13.27 -10.73 -5.97
N VAL A 140 12.53 -10.71 -7.07
CA VAL A 140 11.15 -11.21 -7.13
C VAL A 140 11.19 -12.68 -7.52
N LEU A 141 11.00 -13.56 -6.52
CA LEU A 141 11.09 -15.01 -6.72
C LEU A 141 9.88 -15.57 -7.48
N ARG A 142 8.70 -15.03 -7.19
CA ARG A 142 7.45 -15.42 -7.83
C ARG A 142 6.49 -14.24 -7.90
N ALA A 143 5.75 -14.14 -8.98
CA ALA A 143 4.64 -13.23 -9.15
C ALA A 143 3.39 -14.05 -9.51
N VAL A 144 2.38 -14.00 -8.64
CA VAL A 144 1.13 -14.75 -8.80
C VAL A 144 0.03 -13.78 -9.18
N ALA A 145 -0.50 -13.97 -10.38
CA ALA A 145 -1.64 -13.22 -10.90
C ALA A 145 -2.92 -13.99 -10.56
N GLY A 146 -3.78 -13.41 -9.72
CA GLY A 146 -5.06 -14.02 -9.32
C GLY A 146 -6.17 -13.92 -10.38
N GLY A 147 -5.89 -13.22 -11.48
CA GLY A 147 -6.81 -13.00 -12.59
C GLY A 147 -7.32 -11.55 -12.65
N PRO A 148 -7.87 -11.14 -13.79
CA PRO A 148 -8.29 -9.74 -14.02
C PRO A 148 -9.56 -9.42 -13.23
N ALA A 149 -9.44 -9.13 -11.94
CA ALA A 149 -10.55 -8.68 -11.12
C ALA A 149 -10.70 -7.16 -11.25
N SER A 150 -11.93 -6.69 -11.45
CA SER A 150 -12.27 -5.29 -11.24
C SER A 150 -12.05 -4.91 -9.76
N PRO A 151 -11.88 -3.63 -9.41
CA PRO A 151 -11.76 -3.22 -8.01
C PRO A 151 -12.92 -3.72 -7.13
N ALA A 152 -14.14 -3.73 -7.65
CA ALA A 152 -15.31 -4.24 -6.91
C ALA A 152 -15.25 -5.76 -6.69
N GLU A 153 -14.81 -6.54 -7.67
CA GLU A 153 -14.60 -7.99 -7.53
C GLU A 153 -13.46 -8.29 -6.55
N ALA A 154 -12.33 -7.58 -6.65
CA ALA A 154 -11.23 -7.72 -5.70
C ALA A 154 -11.68 -7.40 -4.26
N ALA A 155 -12.47 -6.34 -4.08
CA ALA A 155 -13.03 -5.98 -2.78
C ALA A 155 -14.01 -7.02 -2.21
N ALA A 156 -14.57 -7.89 -3.05
CA ALA A 156 -15.45 -8.98 -2.63
C ALA A 156 -14.70 -10.28 -2.28
N TRP A 157 -13.38 -10.35 -2.49
CA TRP A 157 -12.60 -11.53 -2.12
C TRP A 157 -12.60 -11.73 -0.61
N ASP A 158 -12.94 -12.92 -0.18
CA ASP A 158 -12.90 -13.31 1.22
C ASP A 158 -11.45 -13.62 1.69
N ALA A 159 -11.29 -13.79 2.98
CA ALA A 159 -10.00 -14.09 3.60
C ALA A 159 -9.38 -15.39 3.09
N GLU A 160 -10.18 -16.41 2.76
CA GLU A 160 -9.66 -17.70 2.27
C GLU A 160 -9.13 -17.58 0.84
N THR A 161 -9.81 -16.85 -0.04
CA THR A 161 -9.35 -16.57 -1.40
C THR A 161 -8.00 -15.83 -1.36
N GLN A 162 -7.87 -14.82 -0.51
CA GLN A 162 -6.63 -14.08 -0.32
C GLN A 162 -5.53 -14.97 0.28
N ALA A 163 -5.86 -15.79 1.29
CA ALA A 163 -4.91 -16.71 1.92
C ALA A 163 -4.40 -17.78 0.94
N LYS A 164 -5.26 -18.27 0.04
CA LYS A 164 -4.85 -19.22 -1.01
C LYS A 164 -3.80 -18.59 -1.94
N LEU A 165 -4.03 -17.37 -2.39
CA LEU A 165 -3.10 -16.66 -3.27
C LEU A 165 -1.76 -16.38 -2.56
N VAL A 166 -1.82 -15.98 -1.30
CA VAL A 166 -0.64 -15.74 -0.46
C VAL A 166 0.15 -17.03 -0.22
N ARG A 167 -0.50 -18.17 0.07
CA ARG A 167 0.16 -19.49 0.20
C ARG A 167 0.89 -19.87 -1.08
N GLU A 168 0.25 -19.65 -2.24
CA GLU A 168 0.88 -19.93 -3.52
C GLU A 168 2.11 -19.07 -3.76
N ALA A 169 2.06 -17.77 -3.44
CA ALA A 169 3.18 -16.87 -3.57
C ALA A 169 4.30 -17.15 -2.54
N ALA A 170 3.97 -17.76 -1.39
CA ALA A 170 4.93 -18.12 -0.36
C ALA A 170 5.88 -19.26 -0.76
N GLU A 171 5.53 -20.04 -1.78
CA GLU A 171 6.46 -20.95 -2.45
C GLU A 171 7.29 -20.16 -3.50
N PRO A 172 8.57 -20.24 -3.62
CA PRO A 172 9.60 -21.12 -3.08
C PRO A 172 10.38 -20.55 -1.86
N GLY A 173 9.77 -19.85 -0.98
CA GLY A 173 10.42 -19.40 0.27
C GLY A 173 11.04 -18.00 0.17
N PRO A 174 10.26 -16.94 -0.19
CA PRO A 174 10.71 -15.55 -0.10
C PRO A 174 10.89 -15.12 1.36
N ASP A 175 11.51 -13.97 1.58
CA ASP A 175 11.61 -13.36 2.91
C ASP A 175 10.23 -12.83 3.37
N GLY A 176 9.36 -12.46 2.42
CA GLY A 176 7.97 -12.06 2.64
C GLY A 176 7.15 -12.06 1.37
N VAL A 177 5.83 -11.99 1.53
CA VAL A 177 4.85 -11.91 0.43
C VAL A 177 4.22 -10.53 0.41
N LEU A 178 4.14 -9.92 -0.77
CA LEU A 178 3.46 -8.66 -1.02
C LEU A 178 2.09 -8.94 -1.65
N LEU A 179 1.01 -8.76 -0.90
CA LEU A 179 -0.36 -8.84 -1.41
C LEU A 179 -0.78 -7.44 -1.88
N ALA A 180 -0.55 -7.18 -3.16
CA ALA A 180 -0.49 -5.83 -3.71
C ALA A 180 -1.74 -5.45 -4.50
N CYS A 181 -2.74 -4.94 -3.80
CA CYS A 181 -3.89 -4.23 -4.37
C CYS A 181 -4.63 -3.44 -3.28
N THR A 182 -4.81 -2.15 -3.48
CA THR A 182 -5.55 -1.28 -2.54
C THR A 182 -7.05 -1.58 -2.51
N ALA A 183 -7.59 -2.26 -3.52
CA ALA A 183 -8.99 -2.70 -3.54
C ALA A 183 -9.26 -4.00 -2.75
N LEU A 184 -8.24 -4.62 -2.14
CA LEU A 184 -8.43 -5.78 -1.27
C LEU A 184 -8.67 -5.34 0.18
N ARG A 185 -9.75 -5.86 0.79
CA ARG A 185 -10.00 -5.71 2.23
C ARG A 185 -9.11 -6.67 3.00
N THR A 186 -8.06 -6.16 3.61
CA THR A 186 -7.04 -6.98 4.27
C THR A 186 -6.88 -6.68 5.76
N ALA A 187 -7.21 -5.47 6.21
CA ALA A 187 -6.90 -4.99 7.54
C ALA A 187 -7.44 -5.88 8.68
N ALA A 188 -8.58 -6.55 8.45
CA ALA A 188 -9.21 -7.41 9.44
C ALA A 188 -8.47 -8.73 9.69
N HIS A 189 -7.60 -9.19 8.78
CA HIS A 189 -7.08 -10.55 8.80
C HIS A 189 -5.60 -10.68 8.38
N ILE A 190 -4.82 -9.59 8.47
CA ILE A 190 -3.39 -9.62 8.19
C ILE A 190 -2.66 -10.74 8.97
N PRO A 191 -2.87 -10.93 10.28
CA PRO A 191 -2.22 -12.03 11.00
C PRO A 191 -2.56 -13.42 10.46
N GLN A 192 -3.80 -13.63 9.96
CA GLN A 192 -4.21 -14.89 9.32
C GLN A 192 -3.49 -15.09 7.97
N LEU A 193 -3.28 -14.03 7.21
CA LEU A 193 -2.49 -14.09 5.96
C LEU A 193 -1.03 -14.44 6.25
N GLU A 194 -0.42 -13.86 7.29
CA GLU A 194 0.94 -14.19 7.73
C GLU A 194 1.05 -15.65 8.20
N LEU A 195 0.05 -16.12 8.95
CA LEU A 195 -0.03 -17.52 9.34
C LEU A 195 -0.13 -18.46 8.13
N ALA A 196 -0.95 -18.10 7.14
CA ALA A 196 -1.11 -18.86 5.92
C ALA A 196 0.17 -18.91 5.07
N ALA A 197 0.96 -17.83 5.04
CA ALA A 197 2.23 -17.74 4.35
C ALA A 197 3.40 -18.37 5.14
N GLY A 198 3.29 -18.49 6.47
CA GLY A 198 4.39 -18.85 7.37
C GLY A 198 5.51 -17.81 7.41
N ARG A 199 5.21 -16.55 7.03
CA ARG A 199 6.15 -15.43 6.93
C ARG A 199 5.42 -14.09 6.90
N PRO A 200 6.13 -12.93 7.01
CA PRO A 200 5.49 -11.62 6.90
C PRO A 200 4.73 -11.45 5.58
N VAL A 201 3.54 -10.85 5.67
CA VAL A 201 2.72 -10.46 4.52
C VAL A 201 2.50 -8.95 4.58
N LEU A 202 2.93 -8.26 3.54
CA LEU A 202 2.69 -6.84 3.38
C LEU A 202 1.45 -6.64 2.50
N THR A 203 0.47 -5.87 2.97
CA THR A 203 -0.76 -5.57 2.22
C THR A 203 -0.83 -4.10 1.84
N ALA A 204 -1.49 -3.77 0.72
CA ALA A 204 -1.40 -2.44 0.13
C ALA A 204 -1.89 -1.31 1.07
N ASN A 205 -3.07 -1.47 1.70
CA ASN A 205 -3.60 -0.44 2.60
C ASN A 205 -2.78 -0.34 3.90
N GLN A 206 -2.29 -1.49 4.42
CA GLN A 206 -1.40 -1.53 5.57
C GLN A 206 -0.09 -0.76 5.33
N VAL A 207 0.62 -1.04 4.20
CA VAL A 207 1.90 -0.36 3.91
C VAL A 207 1.69 1.12 3.59
N SER A 208 0.55 1.50 2.99
CA SER A 208 0.22 2.91 2.74
C SER A 208 0.06 3.68 4.04
N VAL A 209 -0.62 3.10 5.04
CA VAL A 209 -0.76 3.72 6.37
C VAL A 209 0.58 3.75 7.11
N TRP A 210 1.36 2.66 7.06
CA TRP A 210 2.68 2.60 7.66
C TRP A 210 3.63 3.66 7.05
N GLU A 211 3.59 3.85 5.75
CA GLU A 211 4.39 4.87 5.05
C GLU A 211 3.99 6.29 5.45
N ALA A 212 2.69 6.56 5.55
CA ALA A 212 2.20 7.86 6.02
C ALA A 212 2.67 8.15 7.45
N LEU A 213 2.62 7.15 8.35
CA LEU A 213 3.17 7.24 9.71
C LEU A 213 4.68 7.55 9.69
N ARG A 214 5.43 6.85 8.84
CA ARG A 214 6.88 7.05 8.68
C ARG A 214 7.19 8.47 8.22
N LEU A 215 6.44 8.99 7.25
CA LEU A 215 6.61 10.36 6.72
C LEU A 215 6.27 11.42 7.76
N ALA A 216 5.28 11.18 8.61
CA ALA A 216 4.88 12.06 9.72
C ALA A 216 5.75 11.84 10.98
N GLU A 217 6.82 11.06 10.90
CA GLU A 217 7.72 10.71 12.02
C GLU A 217 7.00 10.11 13.24
N ARG A 218 5.85 9.45 12.98
CA ARG A 218 5.05 8.76 13.99
C ARG A 218 5.36 7.26 13.96
N ARG A 219 5.49 6.69 15.15
CA ARG A 219 5.75 5.26 15.34
C ARG A 219 4.64 4.67 16.19
N VAL A 220 4.04 3.61 15.68
CA VAL A 220 2.98 2.89 16.38
C VAL A 220 3.31 1.41 16.35
N ARG A 221 3.17 0.76 17.51
CA ARG A 221 3.28 -0.69 17.62
C ARG A 221 1.88 -1.27 17.75
N GLU A 222 1.45 -2.03 16.74
CA GLU A 222 0.12 -2.64 16.70
C GLU A 222 0.16 -4.04 16.04
N PRO A 223 0.37 -5.11 16.83
CA PRO A 223 0.51 -6.47 16.29
C PRO A 223 -0.70 -6.97 15.50
N ALA A 224 -1.89 -6.43 15.71
CA ALA A 224 -3.07 -6.77 14.93
C ALA A 224 -2.95 -6.34 13.47
N LEU A 225 -2.06 -5.40 13.17
CA LEU A 225 -1.69 -4.99 11.81
C LEU A 225 -0.47 -5.75 11.25
N GLY A 226 -0.13 -6.93 11.82
CA GLY A 226 0.91 -7.83 11.32
C GLY A 226 2.33 -7.46 11.72
N THR A 227 3.29 -8.25 11.22
CA THR A 227 4.71 -8.15 11.56
C THR A 227 5.29 -6.76 11.31
N LEU A 228 4.88 -6.07 10.25
CA LEU A 228 5.35 -4.72 9.92
C LEU A 228 5.15 -3.73 11.08
N PHE A 229 4.04 -3.84 11.80
CA PHE A 229 3.72 -2.96 12.94
C PHE A 229 4.26 -3.47 14.28
N THR A 230 5.04 -4.56 14.29
CA THR A 230 5.71 -5.05 15.50
C THR A 230 7.17 -4.63 15.60
N VAL A 231 7.81 -4.31 14.46
CA VAL A 231 9.20 -3.89 14.40
C VAL A 231 9.29 -2.44 14.87
N GLN A 232 10.04 -2.21 15.92
CA GLN A 232 10.45 -0.84 16.28
C GLN A 232 11.73 -0.52 15.52
N PRO A 233 11.74 0.50 14.66
CA PRO A 233 12.98 0.97 14.09
C PRO A 233 13.95 1.38 15.21
N PRO A 234 15.27 1.23 15.01
CA PRO A 234 16.24 1.63 16.01
C PRO A 234 16.04 3.10 16.38
N VAL A 235 16.10 3.38 17.69
CA VAL A 235 16.13 4.76 18.18
C VAL A 235 17.46 5.33 17.72
N LEU A 236 17.41 6.28 16.80
CA LEU A 236 18.60 7.06 16.48
C LEU A 236 18.90 7.90 17.73
N GLY A 237 19.93 7.47 18.46
CA GLY A 237 20.49 8.19 19.60
C GLY A 237 21.28 9.42 19.15
#